data_e84799f91f64a11d9d38312b2fda7896
#
_entry.id   e84799f91f64a11d9d38312b2fda7896
#
_cell.length_a   1.000
_cell.length_b   1.000
_cell.length_c   1.000
_cell.angle_alpha   90.00
_cell.angle_beta   90.00
_cell.angle_gamma   90.00
#
_symmetry.space_group_name_H-M   'P 1'
#
loop_
_entity.id
_entity.type
_entity.pdbx_description
1 polymer ?
#
loop_
_entity_poly.entity_id
_entity_poly.type
_entity_poly.pdbx_seq_one_letter_code
_entity_poly.pdbx_strand_id
1 'polypeptide(L)'
;YHTMANDAKFMGHIDADMVILDEVQRLKNWHTRIASAARRLKSKYMVALSGTPLENKLEELFSVMELVDQYCLGPYYQFRDQCIVTNDTGKVLGYRNLNAIGSQVKQKLIRRRKRDVEMQLPHRRDTNLLVPMTDQQMAIHEECASTVAQLIHKWNAHHFLSEKDRHRLLLNLNMMRMVCDSTFILDQHTRYDVKIGECLNIIDQMIQG
;
A
#
# COMPACT_ATOMS: atom_id res chain seq x y z
N TYR A 1 -10.32 -7.06 9.86
CA TYR A 1 -9.04 -7.58 10.36
C TYR A 1 -8.65 -7.01 11.72
N HIS A 2 -8.86 -5.71 11.99
CA HIS A 2 -8.57 -5.14 13.31
C HIS A 2 -9.44 -5.74 14.39
N THR A 3 -10.74 -5.87 14.17
CA THR A 3 -11.68 -6.54 15.06
C THR A 3 -11.26 -7.98 15.31
N MET A 4 -10.96 -8.73 14.25
CA MET A 4 -10.44 -10.10 14.35
C MET A 4 -9.20 -10.18 15.25
N ALA A 5 -8.25 -9.24 15.13
CA ALA A 5 -7.05 -9.23 15.96
C ALA A 5 -7.33 -8.91 17.44
N ASN A 6 -8.35 -8.10 17.72
CA ASN A 6 -8.79 -7.82 19.10
C ASN A 6 -9.48 -9.03 19.70
N ASP A 7 -10.26 -9.75 18.92
CA ASP A 7 -11.04 -10.92 19.33
C ASP A 7 -10.33 -12.25 19.05
N ALA A 8 -9.01 -12.24 18.89
CA ALA A 8 -8.20 -13.40 18.50
C ALA A 8 -8.39 -14.63 19.42
N LYS A 9 -8.72 -14.40 20.70
CA LYS A 9 -9.00 -15.49 21.65
C LYS A 9 -10.28 -16.26 21.29
N PHE A 10 -11.31 -15.56 20.82
CA PHE A 10 -12.57 -16.15 20.39
C PHE A 10 -12.46 -16.77 19.01
N MET A 11 -11.74 -16.12 18.11
CA MET A 11 -11.57 -16.60 16.73
C MET A 11 -10.91 -17.97 16.63
N GLY A 12 -9.99 -18.29 17.54
CA GLY A 12 -9.35 -19.61 17.60
C GLY A 12 -10.26 -20.78 18.01
N HIS A 13 -11.48 -20.50 18.48
CA HIS A 13 -12.47 -21.50 18.85
C HIS A 13 -13.57 -21.69 17.79
N ILE A 14 -13.52 -20.90 16.71
CA ILE A 14 -14.47 -21.04 15.61
C ILE A 14 -14.06 -22.25 14.78
N ASP A 15 -14.91 -23.24 14.74
CA ASP A 15 -14.75 -24.43 13.88
C ASP A 15 -15.46 -24.13 12.55
N ALA A 16 -14.67 -23.74 11.54
CA ALA A 16 -15.16 -23.40 10.23
C ALA A 16 -14.62 -24.38 9.18
N ASP A 17 -15.48 -24.91 8.33
CA ASP A 17 -15.04 -25.72 7.19
C ASP A 17 -14.19 -24.91 6.22
N MET A 18 -14.53 -23.66 5.98
CA MET A 18 -13.85 -22.77 5.07
C MET A 18 -13.69 -21.36 5.65
N VAL A 19 -12.51 -20.79 5.47
CA VAL A 19 -12.24 -19.38 5.78
C VAL A 19 -11.85 -18.67 4.48
N ILE A 20 -12.51 -17.55 4.21
CA ILE A 20 -12.20 -16.68 3.06
C ILE A 20 -11.65 -15.37 3.60
N LEU A 21 -10.43 -15.03 3.21
CA LEU A 21 -9.73 -13.80 3.57
C LEU A 21 -9.76 -12.85 2.37
N ASP A 22 -10.61 -11.82 2.42
CA ASP A 22 -10.67 -10.80 1.38
C ASP A 22 -9.65 -9.68 1.66
N GLU A 23 -9.12 -9.06 0.60
CA GLU A 23 -8.05 -8.05 0.67
C GLU A 23 -6.86 -8.53 1.52
N VAL A 24 -6.40 -9.75 1.25
CA VAL A 24 -5.38 -10.45 2.06
C VAL A 24 -4.03 -9.73 2.07
N GLN A 25 -3.75 -8.81 1.12
CA GLN A 25 -2.56 -7.96 1.16
C GLN A 25 -2.45 -7.12 2.44
N ARG A 26 -3.54 -6.93 3.19
CA ARG A 26 -3.50 -6.32 4.52
C ARG A 26 -2.77 -7.18 5.56
N LEU A 27 -2.58 -8.47 5.29
CA LEU A 27 -1.87 -9.44 6.12
C LEU A 27 -0.43 -9.69 5.67
N LYS A 28 0.05 -8.98 4.64
CA LYS A 28 1.37 -9.16 4.03
C LYS A 28 2.56 -8.97 4.98
N ASN A 29 2.38 -8.20 6.04
CA ASN A 29 3.41 -8.00 7.05
C ASN A 29 3.29 -9.05 8.15
N TRP A 30 4.17 -10.04 8.10
CA TRP A 30 4.27 -11.18 9.02
C TRP A 30 4.24 -10.83 10.51
N HIS A 31 4.92 -9.74 10.90
CA HIS A 31 5.11 -9.37 12.31
C HIS A 31 3.93 -8.62 12.94
N THR A 32 2.87 -8.34 12.19
CA THR A 32 1.72 -7.61 12.72
C THR A 32 0.81 -8.50 13.59
N ARG A 33 0.15 -7.89 14.59
CA ARG A 33 -0.88 -8.56 15.40
C ARG A 33 -1.98 -9.16 14.53
N ILE A 34 -2.35 -8.47 13.45
CA ILE A 34 -3.40 -8.90 12.52
C ILE A 34 -2.98 -10.17 11.79
N ALA A 35 -1.78 -10.22 11.22
CA ALA A 35 -1.26 -11.40 10.55
C ALA A 35 -1.10 -12.57 11.53
N SER A 36 -0.63 -12.32 12.76
CA SER A 36 -0.55 -13.34 13.80
C SER A 36 -1.93 -13.90 14.20
N ALA A 37 -2.96 -13.06 14.26
CA ALA A 37 -4.32 -13.51 14.52
C ALA A 37 -4.87 -14.36 13.37
N ALA A 38 -4.63 -13.95 12.12
CA ALA A 38 -5.07 -14.71 10.94
C ALA A 38 -4.45 -16.12 10.89
N ARG A 39 -3.17 -16.28 11.26
CA ARG A 39 -2.52 -17.60 11.33
C ARG A 39 -3.07 -18.54 12.41
N ARG A 40 -3.83 -18.03 13.37
CA ARG A 40 -4.49 -18.84 14.40
C ARG A 40 -5.84 -19.40 13.95
N LEU A 41 -6.38 -18.89 12.84
CA LEU A 41 -7.61 -19.42 12.28
C LEU A 41 -7.37 -20.84 11.80
N LYS A 42 -8.28 -21.73 12.18
CA LYS A 42 -8.25 -23.14 11.76
C LYS A 42 -9.44 -23.40 10.86
N SER A 43 -9.20 -23.99 9.70
CA SER A 43 -10.26 -24.43 8.80
C SER A 43 -9.72 -25.52 7.89
N LYS A 44 -10.64 -26.32 7.35
CA LYS A 44 -10.30 -27.35 6.37
C LYS A 44 -9.85 -26.73 5.04
N TYR A 45 -10.47 -25.61 4.66
CA TYR A 45 -10.17 -24.89 3.44
C TYR A 45 -9.88 -23.41 3.76
N MET A 46 -8.83 -22.87 3.13
CA MET A 46 -8.48 -21.45 3.23
C MET A 46 -8.39 -20.85 1.84
N VAL A 47 -9.12 -19.75 1.61
CA VAL A 47 -9.09 -18.98 0.37
C VAL A 47 -8.65 -17.55 0.67
N ALA A 48 -7.63 -17.08 -0.01
CA ALA A 48 -7.11 -15.73 0.10
C ALA A 48 -7.41 -14.96 -1.20
N LEU A 49 -8.13 -13.85 -1.10
CA LEU A 49 -8.50 -12.98 -2.23
C LEU A 49 -7.68 -11.69 -2.15
N SER A 50 -7.14 -11.25 -3.29
CA SER A 50 -6.40 -9.99 -3.39
C SER A 50 -6.39 -9.48 -4.83
N GLY A 51 -6.56 -8.17 -5.00
CA GLY A 51 -6.28 -7.50 -6.27
C GLY A 51 -4.77 -7.33 -6.55
N THR A 52 -3.95 -7.30 -5.50
CA THR A 52 -2.49 -7.06 -5.56
C THR A 52 -1.75 -8.03 -4.63
N PRO A 53 -1.63 -9.30 -5.00
CA PRO A 53 -1.06 -10.32 -4.10
C PRO A 53 0.44 -10.11 -3.84
N LEU A 54 1.13 -9.41 -4.72
CA LEU A 54 2.56 -9.12 -4.63
C LEU A 54 2.80 -7.69 -5.10
N GLU A 55 3.08 -6.79 -4.17
CA GLU A 55 3.30 -5.37 -4.49
C GLU A 55 4.80 -5.06 -4.59
N ASN A 56 5.57 -5.33 -3.54
CA ASN A 56 6.92 -4.81 -3.41
C ASN A 56 7.97 -5.85 -3.01
N LYS A 57 7.61 -6.88 -2.27
CA LYS A 57 8.56 -7.81 -1.64
C LYS A 57 8.11 -9.25 -1.77
N LEU A 58 9.06 -10.13 -1.99
CA LEU A 58 8.81 -11.58 -2.09
C LEU A 58 8.34 -12.17 -0.74
N GLU A 59 8.75 -11.56 0.37
CA GLU A 59 8.30 -11.93 1.72
C GLU A 59 6.80 -11.70 1.93
N GLU A 60 6.20 -10.77 1.16
CA GLU A 60 4.74 -10.55 1.19
C GLU A 60 4.00 -11.76 0.60
N LEU A 61 4.54 -12.32 -0.50
CA LEU A 61 4.00 -13.57 -1.07
C LEU A 61 4.11 -14.72 -0.07
N PHE A 62 5.27 -14.86 0.59
CA PHE A 62 5.46 -15.88 1.61
C PHE A 62 4.40 -15.78 2.70
N SER A 63 4.16 -14.57 3.23
CA SER A 63 3.17 -14.33 4.30
C SER A 63 1.76 -14.74 3.89
N VAL A 64 1.36 -14.48 2.64
CA VAL A 64 0.05 -14.86 2.12
C VAL A 64 -0.04 -16.35 1.85
N MET A 65 0.98 -16.94 1.24
CA MET A 65 1.00 -18.37 0.94
C MET A 65 0.97 -19.24 2.20
N GLU A 66 1.63 -18.80 3.27
CA GLU A 66 1.60 -19.51 4.55
C GLU A 66 0.20 -19.56 5.18
N LEU A 67 -0.66 -18.56 4.92
CA LEU A 67 -2.05 -18.60 5.37
C LEU A 67 -2.85 -19.67 4.61
N VAL A 68 -2.59 -19.84 3.31
CA VAL A 68 -3.29 -20.81 2.47
C VAL A 68 -2.73 -22.22 2.64
N ASP A 69 -1.42 -22.34 2.66
CA ASP A 69 -0.70 -23.61 2.85
C ASP A 69 0.70 -23.33 3.42
N GLN A 70 0.86 -23.58 4.71
CA GLN A 70 2.09 -23.36 5.45
C GLN A 70 3.30 -24.17 4.95
N TYR A 71 3.06 -25.20 4.15
CA TYR A 71 4.13 -26.06 3.62
C TYR A 71 4.52 -25.73 2.18
N CYS A 72 3.75 -24.86 1.51
CA CYS A 72 3.91 -24.57 0.08
C CYS A 72 5.31 -24.06 -0.28
N LEU A 73 5.85 -23.14 0.51
CA LEU A 73 7.16 -22.52 0.29
C LEU A 73 8.24 -22.99 1.27
N GLY A 74 7.93 -23.99 2.10
CA GLY A 74 8.81 -24.48 3.14
C GLY A 74 9.04 -23.49 4.29
N PRO A 75 9.98 -23.77 5.21
CA PRO A 75 10.29 -22.89 6.32
C PRO A 75 10.85 -21.55 5.87
N TYR A 76 10.48 -20.47 6.55
CA TYR A 76 10.88 -19.10 6.16
C TYR A 76 12.40 -18.91 6.06
N TYR A 77 13.19 -19.52 6.94
CA TYR A 77 14.64 -19.37 6.90
C TYR A 77 15.24 -19.97 5.62
N GLN A 78 14.73 -21.12 5.14
CA GLN A 78 15.17 -21.72 3.88
C GLN A 78 14.71 -20.88 2.68
N PHE A 79 13.47 -20.44 2.68
CA PHE A 79 12.93 -19.55 1.66
C PHE A 79 13.78 -18.28 1.56
N ARG A 80 14.10 -17.65 2.70
CA ARG A 80 14.94 -16.46 2.76
C ARG A 80 16.33 -16.72 2.18
N ASP A 81 16.99 -17.77 2.64
CA ASP A 81 18.34 -18.13 2.19
C ASP A 81 18.39 -18.43 0.70
N GLN A 82 17.40 -19.14 0.16
CA GLN A 82 17.37 -19.56 -1.22
C GLN A 82 16.89 -18.47 -2.19
N CYS A 83 16.07 -17.54 -1.75
CA CYS A 83 15.31 -16.65 -2.64
C CYS A 83 15.64 -15.17 -2.46
N ILE A 84 16.22 -14.75 -1.32
CA ILE A 84 16.47 -13.34 -1.01
C ILE A 84 17.96 -13.09 -0.94
N VAL A 85 18.44 -12.12 -1.71
CA VAL A 85 19.83 -11.66 -1.69
C VAL A 85 19.94 -10.44 -0.80
N THR A 86 20.73 -10.51 0.25
CA THR A 86 20.96 -9.39 1.18
C THR A 86 22.44 -9.02 1.21
N ASN A 87 22.75 -7.77 1.56
CA ASN A 87 24.10 -7.34 1.91
C ASN A 87 24.44 -7.69 3.38
N ASP A 88 25.66 -7.37 3.79
CA ASP A 88 26.15 -7.62 5.17
C ASP A 88 25.34 -6.89 6.24
N THR A 89 24.64 -5.81 5.89
CA THR A 89 23.75 -5.07 6.79
C THR A 89 22.32 -5.61 6.82
N GLY A 90 22.03 -6.69 6.09
CA GLY A 90 20.70 -7.31 6.00
C GLY A 90 19.71 -6.60 5.06
N LYS A 91 20.17 -5.58 4.30
CA LYS A 91 19.33 -4.91 3.29
C LYS A 91 19.16 -5.80 2.07
N VAL A 92 17.92 -5.97 1.60
CA VAL A 92 17.60 -6.73 0.40
C VAL A 92 18.17 -6.03 -0.83
N LEU A 93 19.00 -6.74 -1.59
CA LEU A 93 19.60 -6.29 -2.85
C LEU A 93 18.84 -6.83 -4.06
N GLY A 94 18.17 -7.97 -3.91
CA GLY A 94 17.44 -8.62 -5.00
C GLY A 94 16.86 -9.96 -4.61
N TYR A 95 16.31 -10.65 -5.62
CA TYR A 95 15.67 -11.94 -5.47
C TYR A 95 16.23 -12.94 -6.49
N ARG A 96 16.28 -14.22 -6.11
CA ARG A 96 16.73 -15.32 -6.96
C ARG A 96 15.73 -16.48 -6.91
N ASN A 97 15.89 -17.46 -7.80
CA ASN A 97 15.04 -18.66 -7.89
C ASN A 97 13.54 -18.38 -8.11
N LEU A 98 13.19 -17.25 -8.73
CA LEU A 98 11.81 -16.84 -8.94
C LEU A 98 10.97 -17.84 -9.74
N ASN A 99 11.60 -18.53 -10.72
CA ASN A 99 10.92 -19.55 -11.51
C ASN A 99 10.53 -20.77 -10.65
N ALA A 100 11.37 -21.18 -9.71
CA ALA A 100 11.08 -22.27 -8.79
C ALA A 100 9.90 -21.92 -7.88
N ILE A 101 9.89 -20.70 -7.31
CA ILE A 101 8.77 -20.19 -6.52
C ILE A 101 7.50 -20.15 -7.36
N GLY A 102 7.57 -19.61 -8.58
CA GLY A 102 6.43 -19.57 -9.50
C GLY A 102 5.82 -20.95 -9.77
N SER A 103 6.66 -21.95 -9.95
CA SER A 103 6.22 -23.35 -10.15
C SER A 103 5.54 -23.93 -8.90
N GLN A 104 6.07 -23.65 -7.72
CA GLN A 104 5.49 -24.13 -6.45
C GLN A 104 4.12 -23.51 -6.17
N VAL A 105 3.95 -22.20 -6.42
CA VAL A 105 2.68 -21.51 -6.12
C VAL A 105 1.63 -21.69 -7.23
N LYS A 106 2.02 -22.06 -8.44
CA LYS A 106 1.14 -22.15 -9.61
C LYS A 106 -0.11 -23.02 -9.38
N GLN A 107 0.01 -24.08 -8.60
CA GLN A 107 -1.12 -24.99 -8.32
C GLN A 107 -2.12 -24.41 -7.29
N LYS A 108 -1.71 -23.40 -6.55
CA LYS A 108 -2.47 -22.81 -5.42
C LYS A 108 -2.83 -21.35 -5.63
N LEU A 109 -2.30 -20.71 -6.68
CA LEU A 109 -2.52 -19.32 -7.00
C LEU A 109 -3.12 -19.18 -8.40
N ILE A 110 -4.31 -18.58 -8.45
CA ILE A 110 -4.98 -18.25 -9.70
C ILE A 110 -4.92 -16.73 -9.86
N ARG A 111 -4.29 -16.25 -10.94
CA ARG A 111 -4.28 -14.84 -11.29
C ARG A 111 -4.97 -14.62 -12.63
N ARG A 112 -6.00 -13.77 -12.61
CA ARG A 112 -6.68 -13.32 -13.85
C ARG A 112 -6.57 -11.81 -13.94
N ARG A 113 -6.10 -11.30 -15.07
CA ARG A 113 -6.05 -9.86 -15.34
C ARG A 113 -7.32 -9.47 -16.09
N LYS A 114 -7.77 -8.22 -15.95
CA LYS A 114 -8.94 -7.72 -16.68
C LYS A 114 -8.81 -7.93 -18.20
N ARG A 115 -7.61 -7.77 -18.76
CA ARG A 115 -7.33 -8.01 -20.19
C ARG A 115 -7.41 -9.48 -20.62
N ASP A 116 -7.31 -10.41 -19.68
CA ASP A 116 -7.31 -11.86 -19.94
C ASP A 116 -8.74 -12.44 -19.86
N VAL A 117 -9.71 -11.60 -19.53
CA VAL A 117 -11.13 -11.93 -19.40
C VAL A 117 -11.90 -11.01 -20.35
N GLU A 118 -12.71 -11.58 -21.25
CA GLU A 118 -13.64 -10.77 -22.06
C GLU A 118 -14.66 -10.09 -21.15
N MET A 119 -14.40 -8.85 -20.82
CA MET A 119 -15.31 -8.03 -20.03
C MET A 119 -16.08 -7.10 -20.96
N GLN A 120 -17.40 -7.14 -20.89
CA GLN A 120 -18.28 -6.17 -21.56
C GLN A 120 -18.25 -4.81 -20.84
N LEU A 121 -17.06 -4.31 -20.56
CA LEU A 121 -16.89 -2.98 -19.99
C LEU A 121 -16.51 -1.99 -21.10
N PRO A 122 -17.05 -0.76 -21.05
CA PRO A 122 -16.66 0.27 -21.98
C PRO A 122 -15.16 0.59 -21.85
N HIS A 123 -14.57 1.09 -22.92
CA HIS A 123 -13.18 1.52 -22.89
C HIS A 123 -12.98 2.60 -21.83
N ARG A 124 -11.97 2.40 -20.96
CA ARG A 124 -11.56 3.40 -20.00
C ARG A 124 -10.94 4.58 -20.73
N ARG A 125 -11.45 5.79 -20.50
CA ARG A 125 -10.85 7.05 -20.94
C ARG A 125 -10.37 7.80 -19.69
N ASP A 126 -9.08 8.07 -19.63
CA ASP A 126 -8.50 8.88 -18.57
C ASP A 126 -8.28 10.30 -19.09
N THR A 127 -8.90 11.28 -18.42
CA THR A 127 -8.74 12.70 -18.74
C THR A 127 -8.15 13.40 -17.52
N ASN A 128 -7.05 14.13 -17.72
CA ASN A 128 -6.41 14.91 -16.67
C ASN A 128 -6.91 16.36 -16.79
N LEU A 129 -7.60 16.84 -15.77
CA LEU A 129 -8.00 18.23 -15.65
C LEU A 129 -6.99 18.95 -14.74
N LEU A 130 -6.29 19.94 -15.30
CA LEU A 130 -5.33 20.76 -14.56
C LEU A 130 -6.06 21.97 -14.00
N VAL A 131 -6.10 22.09 -12.68
CA VAL A 131 -6.71 23.20 -11.96
C VAL A 131 -5.62 24.05 -11.33
N PRO A 132 -5.53 25.37 -11.63
CA PRO A 132 -4.53 26.25 -11.03
C PRO A 132 -4.82 26.46 -9.55
N MET A 133 -3.76 26.63 -8.77
CA MET A 133 -3.87 27.07 -7.38
C MET A 133 -4.21 28.56 -7.33
N THR A 134 -4.87 29.00 -6.25
CA THR A 134 -5.04 30.43 -5.94
C THR A 134 -3.68 31.02 -5.49
N ASP A 135 -3.56 32.36 -5.54
CA ASP A 135 -2.34 33.04 -5.08
C ASP A 135 -2.01 32.72 -3.61
N GLN A 136 -3.03 32.56 -2.77
CA GLN A 136 -2.89 32.20 -1.36
C GLN A 136 -2.38 30.76 -1.19
N GLN A 137 -2.90 29.82 -1.97
CA GLN A 137 -2.39 28.45 -1.97
C GLN A 137 -0.94 28.40 -2.48
N MET A 138 -0.64 29.16 -3.53
CA MET A 138 0.69 29.23 -4.10
C MET A 138 1.70 29.78 -3.11
N ALA A 139 1.39 30.85 -2.38
CA ALA A 139 2.27 31.42 -1.38
C ALA A 139 2.64 30.40 -0.28
N ILE A 140 1.66 29.68 0.26
CA ILE A 140 1.92 28.62 1.27
C ILE A 140 2.75 27.47 0.67
N HIS A 141 2.42 27.08 -0.58
CA HIS A 141 3.14 26.02 -1.27
C HIS A 141 4.61 26.39 -1.48
N GLU A 142 4.91 27.62 -1.91
CA GLU A 142 6.27 28.10 -2.15
C GLU A 142 7.10 28.21 -0.86
N GLU A 143 6.48 28.64 0.26
CA GLU A 143 7.12 28.64 1.56
C GLU A 143 7.56 27.22 1.97
N CYS A 144 6.66 26.24 1.86
CA CYS A 144 6.96 24.86 2.12
C CYS A 144 8.02 24.31 1.14
N ALA A 145 7.93 24.64 -0.15
CA ALA A 145 8.87 24.21 -1.17
C ALA A 145 10.28 24.74 -0.92
N SER A 146 10.42 25.99 -0.46
CA SER A 146 11.71 26.59 -0.08
C SER A 146 12.37 25.82 1.06
N THR A 147 11.59 25.46 2.09
CA THR A 147 12.06 24.63 3.21
C THR A 147 12.51 23.23 2.74
N VAL A 148 11.74 22.60 1.87
CA VAL A 148 12.07 21.31 1.27
C VAL A 148 13.38 21.42 0.49
N ALA A 149 13.53 22.44 -0.37
CA ALA A 149 14.74 22.66 -1.15
C ALA A 149 16.00 22.83 -0.28
N GLN A 150 15.90 23.59 0.82
CA GLN A 150 17.02 23.75 1.79
C GLN A 150 17.41 22.40 2.41
N LEU A 151 16.44 21.57 2.80
CA LEU A 151 16.71 20.26 3.40
C LEU A 151 17.28 19.26 2.38
N ILE A 152 16.82 19.31 1.13
CA ILE A 152 17.40 18.51 0.03
C ILE A 152 18.84 18.96 -0.27
N HIS A 153 19.10 20.27 -0.29
CA HIS A 153 20.46 20.78 -0.45
C HIS A 153 21.39 20.30 0.67
N LYS A 154 20.92 20.36 1.93
CA LYS A 154 21.65 19.82 3.08
C LYS A 154 21.93 18.33 2.94
N TRP A 155 20.96 17.54 2.49
CA TRP A 155 21.14 16.12 2.22
C TRP A 155 22.18 15.86 1.14
N ASN A 156 22.12 16.59 0.04
CA ASN A 156 23.07 16.43 -1.07
C ASN A 156 24.51 16.77 -0.66
N ALA A 157 24.70 17.77 0.22
CA ALA A 157 26.00 18.17 0.73
C ALA A 157 26.60 17.20 1.74
N HIS A 158 25.79 16.65 2.64
CA HIS A 158 26.26 15.89 3.81
C HIS A 158 25.81 14.41 3.82
N HIS A 159 24.92 14.00 2.93
CA HIS A 159 24.26 12.69 2.92
C HIS A 159 23.63 12.27 4.26
N PHE A 160 23.32 13.27 5.10
CA PHE A 160 22.75 13.08 6.42
C PHE A 160 21.70 14.15 6.73
N LEU A 161 20.57 13.70 7.32
CA LEU A 161 19.56 14.55 7.93
C LEU A 161 19.29 14.06 9.35
N SER A 162 19.22 14.99 10.30
CA SER A 162 18.77 14.70 11.66
C SER A 162 17.31 14.21 11.66
N GLU A 163 16.87 13.57 12.74
CA GLU A 163 15.45 13.16 12.87
C GLU A 163 14.50 14.36 12.77
N LYS A 164 14.89 15.50 13.36
CA LYS A 164 14.12 16.75 13.24
C LYS A 164 14.02 17.22 11.80
N ASP A 165 15.12 17.16 11.04
CA ASP A 165 15.13 17.56 9.62
C ASP A 165 14.27 16.62 8.78
N ARG A 166 14.33 15.30 9.03
CA ARG A 166 13.49 14.31 8.34
C ARG A 166 12.01 14.53 8.62
N HIS A 167 11.67 14.79 9.89
CA HIS A 167 10.29 15.08 10.27
C HIS A 167 9.80 16.37 9.60
N ARG A 168 10.63 17.44 9.60
CA ARG A 168 10.34 18.72 8.96
C ARG A 168 10.17 18.56 7.45
N LEU A 169 11.00 17.74 6.81
CA LEU A 169 10.88 17.43 5.37
C LEU A 169 9.54 16.77 5.06
N LEU A 170 9.18 15.72 5.78
CA LEU A 170 7.91 15.00 5.59
C LEU A 170 6.70 15.89 5.88
N LEU A 171 6.77 16.73 6.92
CA LEU A 171 5.70 17.66 7.24
C LEU A 171 5.47 18.64 6.10
N ASN A 172 6.54 19.29 5.59
CA ASN A 172 6.39 20.28 4.51
C ASN A 172 5.94 19.63 3.19
N LEU A 173 6.41 18.42 2.85
CA LEU A 173 5.91 17.68 1.69
C LEU A 173 4.41 17.36 1.80
N ASN A 174 3.95 16.99 3.00
CA ASN A 174 2.53 16.76 3.24
C ASN A 174 1.72 18.07 3.17
N MET A 175 2.24 19.17 3.73
CA MET A 175 1.59 20.48 3.65
C MET A 175 1.45 20.96 2.20
N MET A 176 2.49 20.80 1.38
CA MET A 176 2.44 21.12 -0.06
C MET A 176 1.31 20.34 -0.77
N ARG A 177 1.16 19.06 -0.44
CA ARG A 177 0.08 18.24 -1.00
C ARG A 177 -1.29 18.70 -0.52
N MET A 178 -1.45 18.96 0.78
CA MET A 178 -2.72 19.37 1.39
C MET A 178 -3.20 20.72 0.87
N VAL A 179 -2.30 21.69 0.74
CA VAL A 179 -2.65 23.04 0.25
C VAL A 179 -3.14 23.03 -1.20
N CYS A 180 -2.66 22.08 -2.02
CA CYS A 180 -3.18 21.91 -3.39
C CYS A 180 -4.65 21.47 -3.42
N ASP A 181 -5.14 20.83 -2.36
CA ASP A 181 -6.54 20.42 -2.27
C ASP A 181 -7.40 21.52 -1.63
N SER A 182 -7.04 21.99 -0.45
CA SER A 182 -7.69 23.12 0.25
C SER A 182 -6.84 23.62 1.40
N THR A 183 -6.79 24.94 1.62
CA THR A 183 -6.17 25.52 2.80
C THR A 183 -6.89 25.16 4.10
N PHE A 184 -8.19 24.84 4.02
CA PHE A 184 -8.99 24.42 5.17
C PHE A 184 -8.45 23.17 5.87
N ILE A 185 -7.74 22.31 5.15
CA ILE A 185 -7.08 21.12 5.73
C ILE A 185 -5.96 21.54 6.69
N LEU A 186 -5.32 22.68 6.45
CA LEU A 186 -4.17 23.17 7.24
C LEU A 186 -4.59 23.96 8.45
N ASP A 187 -5.52 24.94 8.32
CA ASP A 187 -5.85 25.92 9.35
C ASP A 187 -7.29 25.85 9.85
N GLN A 188 -8.18 25.13 9.15
CA GLN A 188 -9.61 24.98 9.44
C GLN A 188 -10.41 26.32 9.45
N HIS A 189 -9.82 27.38 8.91
CA HIS A 189 -10.42 28.73 8.86
C HIS A 189 -10.53 29.27 7.45
N THR A 190 -9.44 29.18 6.66
CA THR A 190 -9.44 29.67 5.28
C THR A 190 -9.93 28.57 4.32
N ARG A 191 -10.57 28.98 3.23
CA ARG A 191 -11.15 28.04 2.28
C ARG A 191 -10.81 28.44 0.84
N TYR A 192 -9.57 28.22 0.47
CA TYR A 192 -9.11 28.34 -0.91
C TYR A 192 -9.04 26.92 -1.51
N ASP A 193 -10.05 26.55 -2.30
CA ASP A 193 -10.29 25.17 -2.72
C ASP A 193 -10.89 25.06 -4.14
N VAL A 194 -10.34 25.81 -5.09
CA VAL A 194 -10.78 25.82 -6.51
C VAL A 194 -10.91 24.41 -7.07
N LYS A 195 -10.01 23.51 -6.70
CA LYS A 195 -10.02 22.10 -7.13
C LYS A 195 -11.28 21.36 -6.68
N ILE A 196 -11.78 21.66 -5.48
CA ILE A 196 -13.03 21.09 -4.96
C ILE A 196 -14.22 21.65 -5.75
N GLY A 197 -14.21 22.95 -6.03
CA GLY A 197 -15.24 23.59 -6.86
C GLY A 197 -15.32 22.97 -8.25
N GLU A 198 -14.18 22.78 -8.92
CA GLU A 198 -14.14 22.12 -10.23
C GLU A 198 -14.59 20.64 -10.17
N CYS A 199 -14.25 19.93 -9.11
CA CYS A 199 -14.72 18.56 -8.90
C CYS A 199 -16.26 18.51 -8.78
N LEU A 200 -16.87 19.45 -8.04
CA LEU A 200 -18.33 19.57 -7.91
C LEU A 200 -18.97 19.91 -9.26
N ASN A 201 -18.40 20.84 -10.03
CA ASN A 201 -18.89 21.20 -11.36
C ASN A 201 -18.92 19.98 -12.31
N ILE A 202 -17.88 19.14 -12.28
CA ILE A 202 -17.83 17.91 -13.08
C ILE A 202 -18.92 16.93 -12.64
N ILE A 203 -19.10 16.76 -11.33
CA ILE A 203 -20.13 15.86 -10.78
C ILE A 203 -21.52 16.33 -11.21
N ASP A 204 -21.81 17.62 -11.10
CA ASP A 204 -23.09 18.20 -11.50
C ASP A 204 -23.35 18.00 -13.01
N GLN A 205 -22.35 18.20 -13.86
CA GLN A 205 -22.46 17.92 -15.28
C GLN A 205 -22.74 16.44 -15.59
N MET A 206 -22.14 15.52 -14.82
CA MET A 206 -22.39 14.08 -14.99
C MET A 206 -23.77 13.64 -14.52
N ILE A 207 -24.38 14.35 -13.58
CA ILE A 207 -25.72 14.04 -13.06
C ILE A 207 -26.81 14.59 -14.01
N GLN A 208 -26.53 15.70 -14.69
CA GLN A 208 -27.51 16.39 -15.58
C GLN A 208 -27.48 15.82 -17.01
N GLY A 209 -26.48 15.10 -17.42
CA GLY A 209 -26.35 14.46 -18.75
C GLY A 209 -26.67 12.98 -18.72
#